data_124a2d478e74bcb60282e988513b403a
#
_entry.id   124a2d478e74bcb60282e988513b403a
#
_cell.length_a   1.000
_cell.length_b   1.000
_cell.length_c   1.000
_cell.angle_alpha   90.00
_cell.angle_beta   90.00
_cell.angle_gamma   90.00
#
_symmetry.space_group_name_H-M   'P 1'
#
loop_
_entity.id
_entity.type
_entity.pdbx_description
1 polymer ?
#
loop_
_entity_poly.entity_id
_entity_poly.type
_entity_poly.pdbx_seq_one_letter_code
_entity_poly.pdbx_strand_id
1 'polypeptide(L)'
;MAITQAMCTSFKAEALLGVHDFRPDASATSDVFKLALYSAGATLSAGTTSFTTSGESEGSNYVSGGSALENLGVTTGTSSGFVDFSDLTFSNVTINAAGCLIYNNTPSTNNNAGATLTNAAVCVLDFGGNKQATAGDFTVIFPANTSAAAIIRIA
;
A
#
# COMPACT_ATOMS: atom_id res chain seq x y z
N MET A 1 18.91 5.16 -8.03
CA MET A 1 17.85 4.50 -7.27
C MET A 1 16.65 5.43 -7.28
N ALA A 2 15.48 4.93 -7.55
CA ALA A 2 14.30 5.78 -7.70
C ALA A 2 13.05 5.02 -7.22
N ILE A 3 12.13 5.77 -6.62
CA ILE A 3 10.77 5.33 -6.39
C ILE A 3 9.99 5.70 -7.65
N THR A 4 9.37 4.71 -8.29
CA THR A 4 8.53 4.92 -9.48
C THR A 4 7.12 4.49 -9.16
N GLN A 5 6.18 5.43 -9.19
CA GLN A 5 4.79 5.16 -8.91
C GLN A 5 4.22 4.14 -9.89
N ALA A 6 3.69 3.05 -9.38
CA ALA A 6 3.11 1.99 -10.18
C ALA A 6 2.26 1.03 -9.34
N MET A 7 1.25 0.45 -9.96
CA MET A 7 0.66 -0.81 -9.49
C MET A 7 1.65 -1.94 -9.78
N CYS A 8 1.97 -2.76 -8.78
CA CYS A 8 2.94 -3.84 -8.89
C CYS A 8 2.47 -4.90 -9.92
N THR A 9 3.40 -5.40 -10.72
CA THR A 9 3.08 -6.39 -11.77
C THR A 9 2.60 -7.71 -11.18
N SER A 10 3.23 -8.15 -10.07
CA SER A 10 2.78 -9.34 -9.33
C SER A 10 1.34 -9.18 -8.83
N PHE A 11 1.00 -8.03 -8.24
CA PHE A 11 -0.35 -7.75 -7.76
C PHE A 11 -1.41 -7.89 -8.86
N LYS A 12 -1.13 -7.44 -10.08
CA LYS A 12 -2.08 -7.57 -11.20
C LYS A 12 -2.42 -9.02 -11.49
N ALA A 13 -1.42 -9.90 -11.50
CA ALA A 13 -1.63 -11.34 -11.67
C ALA A 13 -2.35 -11.96 -10.47
N GLU A 14 -1.94 -11.60 -9.27
CA GLU A 14 -2.51 -12.08 -8.01
C GLU A 14 -3.98 -11.65 -7.85
N ALA A 15 -4.33 -10.43 -8.28
CA ALA A 15 -5.70 -9.94 -8.29
C ALA A 15 -6.60 -10.76 -9.23
N LEU A 16 -6.10 -11.12 -10.42
CA LEU A 16 -6.82 -11.99 -11.36
C LEU A 16 -6.99 -13.42 -10.83
N LEU A 17 -6.10 -13.88 -9.97
CA LEU A 17 -6.17 -15.18 -9.30
C LEU A 17 -7.06 -15.15 -8.04
N GLY A 18 -7.55 -13.98 -7.62
CA GLY A 18 -8.37 -13.82 -6.42
C GLY A 18 -7.58 -14.01 -5.11
N VAL A 19 -6.31 -13.61 -5.10
CA VAL A 19 -5.42 -13.76 -3.94
C VAL A 19 -5.69 -12.70 -2.87
N HIS A 20 -6.07 -11.49 -3.28
CA HIS A 20 -6.25 -10.36 -2.38
C HIS A 20 -7.73 -10.12 -2.05
N ASP A 21 -8.05 -10.08 -0.75
CA ASP A 21 -9.38 -9.81 -0.24
C ASP A 21 -9.51 -8.37 0.25
N PHE A 22 -10.16 -7.53 -0.54
CA PHE A 22 -10.41 -6.12 -0.21
C PHE A 22 -11.77 -5.88 0.47
N ARG A 23 -12.37 -6.88 1.08
CA ARG A 23 -13.60 -6.64 1.86
C ARG A 23 -13.27 -5.81 3.10
N PRO A 24 -14.10 -4.79 3.44
CA PRO A 24 -13.79 -3.85 4.51
C PRO A 24 -14.11 -4.41 5.89
N ASP A 25 -14.82 -5.52 5.97
CA ASP A 25 -15.26 -6.04 7.24
C ASP A 25 -14.11 -6.71 8.02
N ALA A 26 -14.15 -6.55 9.33
CA ALA A 26 -13.25 -7.18 10.28
C ALA A 26 -13.55 -8.69 10.46
N SER A 27 -14.11 -9.35 9.45
CA SER A 27 -14.27 -10.81 9.48
C SER A 27 -12.88 -11.42 9.53
N ALA A 28 -12.71 -12.50 10.24
CA ALA A 28 -11.42 -13.17 10.45
C ALA A 28 -10.73 -13.65 9.14
N THR A 29 -11.31 -13.37 8.01
CA THR A 29 -10.86 -13.79 6.67
C THR A 29 -10.48 -12.63 5.75
N SER A 30 -10.71 -11.36 6.15
CA SER A 30 -10.29 -10.22 5.33
C SER A 30 -8.79 -9.99 5.45
N ASP A 31 -8.17 -9.56 4.35
CA ASP A 31 -6.74 -9.26 4.33
C ASP A 31 -6.43 -7.94 5.04
N VAL A 32 -5.27 -7.88 5.70
CA VAL A 32 -4.75 -6.66 6.32
C VAL A 32 -3.75 -6.01 5.36
N PHE A 33 -4.10 -4.86 4.83
CA PHE A 33 -3.20 -4.04 4.03
C PHE A 33 -2.44 -3.07 4.93
N LYS A 34 -1.16 -2.86 4.61
CA LYS A 34 -0.28 -1.94 5.34
C LYS A 34 0.40 -0.98 4.38
N LEU A 35 0.80 0.17 4.91
CA LEU A 35 1.59 1.16 4.21
C LEU A 35 2.90 1.38 4.96
N ALA A 36 4.02 1.16 4.27
CA ALA A 36 5.36 1.46 4.76
C ALA A 36 5.95 2.65 4.00
N LEU A 37 6.65 3.53 4.72
CA LEU A 37 7.29 4.73 4.18
C LEU A 37 8.72 4.41 3.71
N TYR A 38 9.15 5.04 2.62
CA TYR A 38 10.47 4.81 2.03
C TYR A 38 11.22 6.10 1.75
N SER A 39 12.52 6.06 2.01
CA SER A 39 13.44 7.17 1.75
C SER A 39 13.73 7.32 0.24
N ALA A 40 14.28 8.47 -0.16
CA ALA A 40 14.66 8.72 -1.56
C ALA A 40 15.73 7.77 -2.11
N GLY A 41 16.44 7.06 -1.22
CA GLY A 41 17.43 6.04 -1.61
C GLY A 41 16.82 4.68 -1.95
N ALA A 42 15.54 4.46 -1.71
CA ALA A 42 14.87 3.21 -2.02
C ALA A 42 14.74 2.96 -3.53
N THR A 43 14.65 1.69 -3.90
CA THR A 43 14.35 1.27 -5.27
C THR A 43 13.03 0.52 -5.26
N LEU A 44 11.95 1.20 -5.60
CA LEU A 44 10.60 0.67 -5.70
C LEU A 44 10.02 0.96 -7.08
N SER A 45 9.33 -0.01 -7.66
CA SER A 45 8.74 0.11 -9.00
C SER A 45 7.64 -0.92 -9.22
N ALA A 46 7.11 -1.01 -10.43
CA ALA A 46 6.20 -2.07 -10.84
C ALA A 46 6.77 -3.49 -10.62
N GLY A 47 8.09 -3.62 -10.58
CA GLY A 47 8.77 -4.90 -10.32
C GLY A 47 8.88 -5.29 -8.85
N THR A 48 8.43 -4.44 -7.92
CA THR A 48 8.41 -4.76 -6.48
C THR A 48 7.37 -5.84 -6.22
N THR A 49 7.77 -6.95 -5.58
CA THR A 49 6.90 -8.11 -5.36
C THR A 49 6.46 -8.30 -3.91
N SER A 50 7.21 -7.74 -2.96
CA SER A 50 6.92 -7.85 -1.53
C SER A 50 7.50 -6.67 -0.76
N PHE A 51 7.02 -6.48 0.48
CA PHE A 51 7.64 -5.54 1.42
C PHE A 51 9.11 -5.92 1.67
N THR A 52 9.95 -4.91 1.78
CA THR A 52 11.36 -5.01 2.14
C THR A 52 11.76 -3.88 3.07
N THR A 53 12.64 -4.15 4.01
CA THR A 53 13.23 -3.11 4.87
C THR A 53 14.34 -2.32 4.17
N SER A 54 14.78 -2.75 2.99
CA SER A 54 15.81 -2.04 2.22
C SER A 54 15.30 -0.70 1.71
N GLY A 55 15.83 0.39 2.24
CA GLY A 55 15.42 1.76 1.91
C GLY A 55 14.14 2.22 2.62
N GLU A 56 13.58 1.40 3.50
CA GLU A 56 12.48 1.86 4.37
C GLU A 56 12.94 3.06 5.19
N SER A 57 12.05 4.01 5.39
CA SER A 57 12.32 5.18 6.21
C SER A 57 12.45 4.78 7.68
N GLU A 58 13.41 5.39 8.37
CA GLU A 58 13.62 5.22 9.80
C GLU A 58 13.36 6.55 10.53
N GLY A 59 12.84 6.47 11.74
CA GLY A 59 12.59 7.67 12.52
C GLY A 59 11.94 7.39 13.87
N SER A 60 11.92 8.40 14.73
CA SER A 60 11.31 8.28 16.05
C SER A 60 9.79 8.07 15.91
N ASN A 61 9.25 7.13 16.67
CA ASN A 61 7.85 6.73 16.69
C ASN A 61 7.31 6.13 15.38
N TYR A 62 8.18 5.83 14.42
CA TYR A 62 7.84 5.02 13.26
C TYR A 62 8.26 3.58 13.49
N VAL A 63 7.38 2.64 13.24
CA VAL A 63 7.65 1.20 13.37
C VAL A 63 7.88 0.62 11.98
N SER A 64 8.97 -0.12 11.80
CA SER A 64 9.26 -0.81 10.53
C SER A 64 8.09 -1.70 10.09
N GLY A 65 7.79 -1.70 8.82
CA GLY A 65 6.59 -2.29 8.22
C GLY A 65 5.42 -1.32 8.16
N GLY A 66 5.56 -0.12 8.71
CA GLY A 66 4.53 0.91 8.67
C GLY A 66 3.29 0.59 9.48
N SER A 67 2.14 1.06 9.03
CA SER A 67 0.86 0.93 9.74
C SER A 67 -0.22 0.30 8.87
N ALA A 68 -1.20 -0.33 9.52
CA ALA A 68 -2.36 -0.89 8.84
C ALA A 68 -3.21 0.23 8.22
N LEU A 69 -3.74 -0.06 7.03
CA LEU A 69 -4.68 0.80 6.31
C LEU A 69 -6.12 0.40 6.64
N GLU A 70 -6.99 1.39 6.74
CA GLU A 70 -8.42 1.17 6.76
C GLU A 70 -8.91 1.03 5.32
N ASN A 71 -9.37 -0.16 4.97
CA ASN A 71 -9.87 -0.49 3.65
C ASN A 71 -11.34 -0.04 3.53
N LEU A 72 -11.64 0.79 2.53
CA LEU A 72 -12.99 1.31 2.28
C LEU A 72 -13.88 0.34 1.50
N GLY A 73 -13.34 -0.80 1.11
CA GLY A 73 -14.06 -1.84 0.38
C GLY A 73 -14.10 -1.61 -1.12
N VAL A 74 -14.49 -2.68 -1.83
CA VAL A 74 -14.64 -2.65 -3.28
C VAL A 74 -15.97 -2.00 -3.65
N THR A 75 -15.92 -1.05 -4.56
CA THR A 75 -17.10 -0.36 -5.09
C THR A 75 -17.17 -0.54 -6.60
N THR A 76 -18.37 -0.67 -7.12
CA THR A 76 -18.63 -0.76 -8.56
C THR A 76 -19.04 0.60 -9.11
N GLY A 77 -18.28 1.12 -10.06
CA GLY A 77 -18.65 2.28 -10.87
C GLY A 77 -19.37 1.84 -12.16
N THR A 78 -19.67 2.81 -13.03
CA THR A 78 -20.38 2.54 -14.29
C THR A 78 -19.64 1.58 -15.22
N SER A 79 -18.30 1.68 -15.27
CA SER A 79 -17.43 0.87 -16.14
C SER A 79 -16.17 0.39 -15.44
N SER A 80 -16.11 0.45 -14.10
CA SER A 80 -14.91 0.09 -13.35
C SER A 80 -15.25 -0.47 -11.98
N GLY A 81 -14.41 -1.39 -11.51
CA GLY A 81 -14.31 -1.76 -10.08
C GLY A 81 -13.18 -0.98 -9.45
N PHE A 82 -13.35 -0.50 -8.24
CA PHE A 82 -12.30 0.26 -7.56
C PHE A 82 -12.32 0.05 -6.04
N VAL A 83 -11.18 0.30 -5.43
CA VAL A 83 -10.99 0.29 -3.97
C VAL A 83 -10.05 1.41 -3.56
N ASP A 84 -10.28 1.94 -2.36
CA ASP A 84 -9.45 2.96 -1.76
C ASP A 84 -9.28 2.71 -0.27
N PHE A 85 -8.44 3.52 0.37
CA PHE A 85 -8.16 3.48 1.79
C PHE A 85 -8.42 4.84 2.43
N SER A 86 -8.74 4.85 3.72
CA SER A 86 -8.78 6.09 4.50
C SER A 86 -7.38 6.69 4.62
N ASP A 87 -7.29 8.00 4.75
CA ASP A 87 -6.03 8.70 5.00
C ASP A 87 -5.32 8.10 6.23
N LEU A 88 -4.00 7.96 6.13
CA LEU A 88 -3.18 7.38 7.20
C LEU A 88 -2.26 8.42 7.82
N THR A 89 -2.36 8.59 9.13
CA THR A 89 -1.50 9.49 9.90
C THR A 89 -0.57 8.70 10.82
N PHE A 90 0.73 8.97 10.68
CA PHE A 90 1.75 8.58 11.64
C PHE A 90 1.95 9.75 12.62
N SER A 91 1.50 9.59 13.87
CA SER A 91 1.48 10.68 14.83
C SER A 91 2.80 10.84 15.57
N ASN A 92 3.17 12.11 15.83
CA ASN A 92 4.34 12.50 16.60
C ASN A 92 5.65 11.81 16.12
N VAL A 93 5.83 11.69 14.81
CA VAL A 93 7.02 11.09 14.21
C VAL A 93 8.08 12.14 13.87
N THR A 94 9.35 11.71 13.86
CA THR A 94 10.41 12.43 13.17
C THR A 94 10.91 11.52 12.06
N ILE A 95 10.53 11.82 10.83
CA ILE A 95 10.75 10.94 9.68
C ILE A 95 10.91 11.73 8.40
N ASN A 96 11.62 11.15 7.43
CA ASN A 96 11.77 11.66 6.07
C ASN A 96 11.41 10.54 5.10
N ALA A 97 10.46 10.77 4.20
CA ALA A 97 10.01 9.81 3.20
C ALA A 97 9.82 10.45 1.84
N ALA A 98 10.16 9.74 0.78
CA ALA A 98 9.98 10.16 -0.61
C ALA A 98 8.86 9.38 -1.32
N GLY A 99 8.38 8.30 -0.71
CA GLY A 99 7.29 7.50 -1.23
C GLY A 99 6.86 6.43 -0.25
N CYS A 100 5.94 5.59 -0.67
CA CYS A 100 5.48 4.47 0.15
C CYS A 100 5.16 3.23 -0.69
N LEU A 101 5.11 2.10 -0.01
CA LEU A 101 4.63 0.82 -0.52
C LEU A 101 3.36 0.44 0.22
N ILE A 102 2.29 0.16 -0.52
CA ILE A 102 1.13 -0.55 0.00
C ILE A 102 1.34 -2.03 -0.27
N TYR A 103 1.16 -2.86 0.74
CA TYR A 103 1.32 -4.29 0.64
C TYR A 103 0.26 -5.04 1.47
N ASN A 104 -0.05 -6.25 1.06
CA ASN A 104 -0.93 -7.15 1.78
C ASN A 104 -0.12 -7.95 2.80
N ASN A 105 -0.34 -7.67 4.09
CA ASN A 105 0.38 -8.33 5.18
C ASN A 105 -0.13 -9.75 5.45
N THR A 106 -1.39 -10.03 5.09
CA THR A 106 -2.05 -11.31 5.32
C THR A 106 -2.77 -11.80 4.06
N PRO A 107 -2.03 -12.06 2.94
CA PRO A 107 -2.68 -12.54 1.72
C PRO A 107 -3.50 -13.80 1.97
N SER A 108 -4.65 -13.92 1.34
CA SER A 108 -5.55 -15.04 1.50
C SER A 108 -4.83 -16.38 1.36
N THR A 109 -5.06 -17.29 2.31
CA THR A 109 -4.47 -18.62 2.30
C THR A 109 -5.04 -19.54 1.22
N ASN A 110 -6.18 -19.20 0.62
CA ASN A 110 -6.71 -19.86 -0.59
C ASN A 110 -5.94 -19.41 -1.82
N ASN A 111 -4.66 -19.58 -1.74
CA ASN A 111 -3.69 -19.05 -2.64
C ASN A 111 -3.69 -19.79 -3.97
N ASN A 112 -4.51 -19.31 -4.89
CA ASN A 112 -4.54 -19.81 -6.27
C ASN A 112 -3.24 -19.56 -7.04
N ALA A 113 -2.31 -18.79 -6.47
CA ALA A 113 -1.00 -18.56 -7.07
C ALA A 113 -0.03 -19.76 -6.96
N GLY A 114 -0.43 -20.84 -6.27
CA GLY A 114 0.39 -22.02 -6.12
C GLY A 114 1.58 -21.89 -5.16
N ALA A 115 1.69 -20.77 -4.45
CA ALA A 115 2.72 -20.49 -3.46
C ALA A 115 2.16 -19.66 -2.31
N THR A 116 2.66 -19.85 -1.11
CA THR A 116 2.32 -18.99 0.02
C THR A 116 2.96 -17.62 -0.17
N LEU A 117 2.15 -16.58 -0.36
CA LEU A 117 2.63 -15.22 -0.44
C LEU A 117 2.77 -14.63 0.97
N THR A 118 3.77 -13.79 1.16
CA THR A 118 4.02 -13.07 2.41
C THR A 118 4.30 -11.61 2.09
N ASN A 119 3.57 -10.71 2.75
CA ASN A 119 3.74 -9.26 2.57
C ASN A 119 3.72 -8.83 1.09
N ALA A 120 2.79 -9.37 0.30
CA ALA A 120 2.71 -9.18 -1.15
C ALA A 120 2.51 -7.70 -1.52
N ALA A 121 3.36 -7.17 -2.38
CA ALA A 121 3.31 -5.77 -2.80
C ALA A 121 2.07 -5.50 -3.66
N VAL A 122 1.38 -4.40 -3.40
CA VAL A 122 0.19 -3.95 -4.12
C VAL A 122 0.52 -2.80 -5.07
N CYS A 123 0.97 -1.69 -4.53
CA CYS A 123 1.38 -0.53 -5.34
C CYS A 123 2.43 0.33 -4.64
N VAL A 124 3.20 1.02 -5.45
CA VAL A 124 4.20 2.00 -5.06
C VAL A 124 3.65 3.40 -5.34
N LEU A 125 3.75 4.29 -4.38
CA LEU A 125 3.38 5.70 -4.52
C LEU A 125 4.62 6.57 -4.35
N ASP A 126 4.80 7.52 -5.28
CA ASP A 126 5.88 8.52 -5.24
C ASP A 126 5.30 9.85 -4.74
N PHE A 127 5.91 10.41 -3.70
CA PHE A 127 5.49 11.71 -3.14
C PHE A 127 6.03 12.91 -3.91
N GLY A 128 6.75 12.67 -5.02
CA GLY A 128 7.34 13.74 -5.83
C GLY A 128 8.51 14.44 -5.14
N GLY A 129 9.22 13.73 -4.26
CA GLY A 129 10.35 14.24 -3.49
C GLY A 129 10.19 14.02 -1.98
N ASN A 130 11.24 14.36 -1.25
CA ASN A 130 11.25 14.18 0.20
C ASN A 130 10.16 15.00 0.90
N LYS A 131 9.40 14.33 1.75
CA LYS A 131 8.47 14.90 2.72
C LYS A 131 8.98 14.60 4.11
N GLN A 132 8.81 15.52 5.04
CA GLN A 132 9.41 15.44 6.37
C GLN A 132 8.41 15.82 7.44
N ALA A 133 8.44 15.12 8.56
CA ALA A 133 7.86 15.51 9.82
C ALA A 133 8.97 15.55 10.89
N THR A 134 8.90 16.53 11.80
CA THR A 134 9.82 16.67 12.94
C THR A 134 8.98 16.84 14.20
N ALA A 135 8.95 15.80 15.04
CA ALA A 135 8.10 15.72 16.23
C ALA A 135 6.65 16.14 15.93
N GLY A 136 6.10 15.65 14.85
CA GLY A 136 4.79 16.02 14.33
C GLY A 136 4.12 14.90 13.55
N ASP A 137 2.94 15.17 13.03
CA ASP A 137 2.18 14.19 12.28
C ASP A 137 2.64 14.12 10.81
N PHE A 138 2.79 12.92 10.30
CA PHE A 138 3.00 12.64 8.88
C PHE A 138 1.77 11.95 8.32
N THR A 139 0.99 12.65 7.49
CA THR A 139 -0.25 12.11 6.93
C THR A 139 -0.08 11.80 5.46
N VAL A 140 -0.42 10.58 5.06
CA VAL A 140 -0.59 10.17 3.67
C VAL A 140 -2.05 10.34 3.31
N ILE A 141 -2.33 11.29 2.41
CA ILE A 141 -3.67 11.61 1.95
C ILE A 141 -3.93 10.85 0.65
N PHE A 142 -4.94 10.00 0.65
CA PHE A 142 -5.36 9.27 -0.54
C PHE A 142 -6.28 10.11 -1.42
N PRO A 143 -6.40 9.76 -2.72
CA PRO A 143 -7.38 10.38 -3.60
C PRO A 143 -8.82 10.14 -3.11
N ALA A 144 -9.77 10.81 -3.73
CA ALA A 144 -11.19 10.54 -3.43
C ALA A 144 -11.58 9.12 -3.85
N ASN A 145 -12.31 8.42 -2.97
CA ASN A 145 -12.85 7.07 -3.25
C ASN A 145 -13.95 7.11 -4.32
N THR A 146 -13.56 7.31 -5.56
CA THR A 146 -14.44 7.40 -6.73
C THR A 146 -13.90 6.58 -7.89
N SER A 147 -14.78 6.25 -8.84
CA SER A 147 -14.39 5.54 -10.07
C SER A 147 -13.36 6.30 -10.93
N ALA A 148 -13.19 7.60 -10.71
CA ALA A 148 -12.24 8.43 -11.45
C ALA A 148 -10.88 8.58 -10.75
N ALA A 149 -10.82 8.44 -9.41
CA ALA A 149 -9.65 8.85 -8.64
C ALA A 149 -9.09 7.78 -7.69
N ALA A 150 -9.88 6.78 -7.26
CA ALA A 150 -9.46 5.77 -6.29
C ALA A 150 -8.09 5.14 -6.59
N ILE A 151 -7.36 4.77 -5.55
CA ILE A 151 -5.96 4.32 -5.64
C ILE A 151 -5.77 3.05 -6.47
N ILE A 152 -6.74 2.15 -6.45
CA ILE A 152 -6.74 0.93 -7.26
C ILE A 152 -8.03 0.91 -8.08
N ARG A 153 -7.88 0.82 -9.41
CA ARG A 153 -8.99 0.77 -10.35
C ARG A 153 -8.74 -0.25 -11.44
N ILE A 154 -9.79 -0.97 -11.79
CA ILE A 154 -9.86 -1.84 -12.98
C ILE A 154 -10.98 -1.28 -13.85
N ALA A 155 -10.63 -0.74 -15.00
CA ALA A 155 -11.54 -0.09 -15.96
C ALA A 155 -11.38 -0.72 -17.33
#